data_a9073215f20ed5c6d3600e3e38da90b9
#
_entry.id   a9073215f20ed5c6d3600e3e38da90b9
#
_cell.length_a   1.000
_cell.length_b   1.000
_cell.length_c   1.000
_cell.angle_alpha   90.00
_cell.angle_beta   90.00
_cell.angle_gamma   90.00
#
_symmetry.space_group_name_H-M   'P 1'
#
loop_
_entity.id
_entity.type
_entity.pdbx_description
1 polymer ?
#
loop_
_entity_poly.entity_id
_entity_poly.type
_entity_poly.pdbx_seq_one_letter_code
_entity_poly.pdbx_strand_id
1 'polypeptide(L)'
;MEAGKNTKNVMVSNQINIVRKIIHYLFYFILLTNIYGCKTYNLVPEKEDIPKHNFDINLSGEIPSYSKINYWVEHPEKENHYVSLPKNYTDTLYNSSPEMDVFFIHPTLYFKGNRWNADINDENLNKEIGNSTIKNQASVFLGIANIYAPHYRQMHIQSYYDMENGLQAFDLAFSDVKNAFMYYWENNNKGKKFILAGHSQGTNHSERLLKEVILKNDSMKKLLILSYLPGMPIKQFHKELTPCSSPNQLNCFLSWRTLAEGYFPKDWEVSDSISCVNPISWQ
;
A
#
# COMPACT_ATOMS: atom_id res chain seq x y z
N MET A 1 -16.36 78.04 -9.15
CA MET A 1 -15.26 77.04 -9.31
C MET A 1 -15.36 75.89 -8.30
N GLU A 2 -16.48 75.64 -7.62
CA GLU A 2 -16.64 74.57 -6.58
C GLU A 2 -17.38 73.32 -7.01
N ALA A 3 -18.17 73.37 -8.10
CA ALA A 3 -18.95 72.22 -8.55
C ALA A 3 -18.16 71.08 -9.19
N GLY A 4 -16.95 71.35 -9.65
CA GLY A 4 -16.10 70.30 -10.34
C GLY A 4 -15.25 69.47 -9.38
N LYS A 5 -15.06 69.89 -8.11
CA LYS A 5 -14.30 69.08 -7.12
C LYS A 5 -15.14 67.99 -6.47
N ASN A 6 -16.45 68.19 -6.38
CA ASN A 6 -17.32 67.22 -5.68
C ASN A 6 -17.61 65.99 -6.55
N THR A 7 -17.70 66.14 -7.88
CA THR A 7 -17.93 65.03 -8.82
C THR A 7 -16.69 64.10 -8.96
N LYS A 8 -15.47 64.61 -8.92
CA LYS A 8 -14.26 63.82 -8.93
C LYS A 8 -14.09 62.95 -7.68
N ASN A 9 -14.41 63.52 -6.49
CA ASN A 9 -14.34 62.76 -5.25
C ASN A 9 -15.37 61.64 -5.13
N VAL A 10 -16.56 61.82 -5.69
CA VAL A 10 -17.62 60.79 -5.75
C VAL A 10 -17.21 59.65 -6.73
N MET A 11 -16.64 59.99 -7.89
CA MET A 11 -16.12 58.99 -8.81
C MET A 11 -14.97 58.13 -8.25
N VAL A 12 -14.01 58.77 -7.56
CA VAL A 12 -12.88 58.07 -6.92
C VAL A 12 -13.38 57.16 -5.78
N SER A 13 -14.32 57.63 -4.96
CA SER A 13 -14.96 56.82 -3.91
C SER A 13 -15.71 55.61 -4.44
N ASN A 14 -16.43 55.75 -5.57
CA ASN A 14 -17.11 54.63 -6.21
C ASN A 14 -16.15 53.60 -6.83
N GLN A 15 -15.06 54.06 -7.44
CA GLN A 15 -14.02 53.17 -7.95
C GLN A 15 -13.32 52.35 -6.83
N ILE A 16 -13.03 52.99 -5.71
CA ILE A 16 -12.44 52.32 -4.53
C ILE A 16 -13.38 51.26 -3.95
N ASN A 17 -14.68 51.54 -3.92
CA ASN A 17 -15.70 50.58 -3.46
C ASN A 17 -15.86 49.39 -4.41
N ILE A 18 -15.76 49.61 -5.73
CA ILE A 18 -15.78 48.52 -6.74
C ILE A 18 -14.54 47.64 -6.59
N VAL A 19 -13.36 48.22 -6.48
CA VAL A 19 -12.11 47.47 -6.30
C VAL A 19 -12.14 46.66 -4.99
N ARG A 20 -12.61 47.23 -3.87
CA ARG A 20 -12.80 46.49 -2.62
C ARG A 20 -13.75 45.30 -2.77
N LYS A 21 -14.87 45.43 -3.47
CA LYS A 21 -15.79 44.34 -3.75
C LYS A 21 -15.14 43.23 -4.60
N ILE A 22 -14.39 43.61 -5.63
CA ILE A 22 -13.67 42.65 -6.49
C ILE A 22 -12.63 41.88 -5.66
N ILE A 23 -11.85 42.55 -4.81
CA ILE A 23 -10.87 41.91 -3.92
C ILE A 23 -11.58 40.95 -2.94
N HIS A 24 -12.74 41.33 -2.38
CA HIS A 24 -13.52 40.43 -1.51
C HIS A 24 -14.03 39.21 -2.27
N TYR A 25 -14.57 39.37 -3.47
CA TYR A 25 -15.01 38.23 -4.29
C TYR A 25 -13.86 37.32 -4.71
N LEU A 26 -12.70 37.87 -5.07
CA LEU A 26 -11.47 37.12 -5.34
C LEU A 26 -10.97 36.36 -4.10
N PHE A 27 -11.03 36.98 -2.93
CA PHE A 27 -10.65 36.34 -1.67
C PHE A 27 -11.59 35.17 -1.32
N TYR A 28 -12.91 35.34 -1.48
CA TYR A 28 -13.87 34.26 -1.31
C TYR A 28 -13.72 33.16 -2.38
N PHE A 29 -13.41 33.51 -3.62
CA PHE A 29 -13.15 32.53 -4.68
C PHE A 29 -11.88 31.73 -4.39
N ILE A 30 -10.81 32.36 -3.92
CA ILE A 30 -9.58 31.67 -3.51
C ILE A 30 -9.82 30.79 -2.28
N LEU A 31 -10.65 31.22 -1.33
CA LEU A 31 -11.03 30.39 -0.18
C LEU A 31 -11.83 29.15 -0.62
N LEU A 32 -12.75 29.31 -1.58
CA LEU A 32 -13.57 28.21 -2.12
C LEU A 32 -12.75 27.21 -2.97
N THR A 33 -11.68 27.67 -3.63
CA THR A 33 -10.81 26.77 -4.43
C THR A 33 -9.82 25.99 -3.59
N ASN A 34 -9.56 26.39 -2.34
CA ASN A 34 -8.72 25.64 -1.40
C ASN A 34 -9.46 24.56 -0.61
N ILE A 35 -10.76 24.30 -0.88
CA ILE A 35 -11.51 23.19 -0.28
C ILE A 35 -11.33 21.87 -1.06
N TYR A 36 -10.42 21.80 -2.01
CA TYR A 36 -9.91 20.49 -2.48
C TYR A 36 -8.99 19.90 -1.42
N GLY A 37 -9.59 19.66 -0.24
CA GLY A 37 -8.96 18.88 0.80
C GLY A 37 -8.62 17.48 0.28
N CYS A 38 -7.59 16.90 0.83
CA CYS A 38 -7.19 15.52 0.62
C CYS A 38 -8.41 14.64 0.41
N LYS A 39 -8.43 13.87 -0.69
CA LYS A 39 -9.40 12.78 -0.84
C LYS A 39 -9.20 11.87 0.36
N THR A 40 -10.05 11.99 1.35
CA THR A 40 -10.15 10.98 2.40
C THR A 40 -10.66 9.74 1.71
N TYR A 41 -9.80 8.75 1.52
CA TYR A 41 -10.25 7.43 1.11
C TYR A 41 -11.14 6.91 2.23
N ASN A 42 -12.42 6.84 1.97
CA ASN A 42 -13.34 6.17 2.86
C ASN A 42 -13.06 4.67 2.71
N LEU A 43 -12.44 4.06 3.71
CA LEU A 43 -12.12 2.63 3.69
C LEU A 43 -13.39 1.77 3.78
N VAL A 44 -14.53 2.38 4.18
CA VAL A 44 -15.83 1.72 4.16
C VAL A 44 -16.42 1.88 2.77
N PRO A 45 -16.68 0.78 2.02
CA PRO A 45 -17.24 0.85 0.69
C PRO A 45 -18.68 1.38 0.74
N GLU A 46 -19.08 2.10 -0.30
CA GLU A 46 -20.48 2.49 -0.50
C GLU A 46 -21.34 1.24 -0.76
N LYS A 47 -22.64 1.29 -0.47
CA LYS A 47 -23.53 0.12 -0.62
C LYS A 47 -23.59 -0.44 -2.04
N GLU A 48 -23.48 0.39 -3.04
CA GLU A 48 -23.41 0.00 -4.45
C GLU A 48 -22.12 -0.69 -4.84
N ASP A 49 -21.04 -0.44 -4.10
CA ASP A 49 -19.71 -0.99 -4.35
C ASP A 49 -19.47 -2.32 -3.61
N ILE A 50 -20.45 -2.81 -2.83
CA ILE A 50 -20.36 -4.07 -2.08
C ILE A 50 -20.80 -5.23 -2.95
N PRO A 51 -20.07 -6.37 -2.99
CA PRO A 51 -20.55 -7.59 -3.64
C PRO A 51 -21.91 -8.02 -3.07
N LYS A 52 -22.89 -8.30 -3.97
CA LYS A 52 -24.29 -8.61 -3.57
C LYS A 52 -24.64 -10.10 -3.62
N HIS A 53 -23.64 -10.93 -3.83
CA HIS A 53 -23.78 -12.39 -3.89
C HIS A 53 -22.78 -13.03 -2.94
N ASN A 54 -23.03 -14.28 -2.55
CA ASN A 54 -22.05 -15.06 -1.82
C ASN A 54 -20.80 -15.29 -2.65
N PHE A 55 -19.69 -15.58 -1.98
CA PHE A 55 -18.45 -15.95 -2.66
C PHE A 55 -18.70 -17.12 -3.61
N ASP A 56 -18.25 -16.97 -4.84
CA ASP A 56 -18.25 -18.02 -5.87
C ASP A 56 -16.90 -18.00 -6.59
N ILE A 57 -16.18 -19.10 -6.49
CA ILE A 57 -14.85 -19.23 -7.11
C ILE A 57 -14.91 -19.11 -8.64
N ASN A 58 -16.03 -19.46 -9.27
CA ASN A 58 -16.20 -19.34 -10.71
C ASN A 58 -16.28 -17.88 -11.19
N LEU A 59 -16.57 -16.95 -10.29
CA LEU A 59 -16.58 -15.51 -10.57
C LEU A 59 -15.23 -14.85 -10.31
N SER A 60 -14.21 -15.60 -9.88
CA SER A 60 -12.93 -15.05 -9.42
C SER A 60 -11.90 -14.82 -10.53
N GLY A 61 -12.28 -15.01 -11.78
CA GLY A 61 -11.46 -14.76 -12.95
C GLY A 61 -10.33 -15.78 -13.18
N GLU A 62 -9.41 -15.42 -14.05
CA GLU A 62 -8.28 -16.28 -14.45
C GLU A 62 -7.29 -16.50 -13.31
N ILE A 63 -6.73 -17.70 -13.24
CA ILE A 63 -5.65 -18.01 -12.29
C ILE A 63 -4.33 -17.47 -12.86
N PRO A 64 -3.58 -16.60 -12.12
CA PRO A 64 -2.32 -16.06 -12.62
C PRO A 64 -1.25 -17.14 -12.77
N SER A 65 -0.50 -17.08 -13.88
CA SER A 65 0.66 -17.93 -14.13
C SER A 65 1.95 -17.14 -13.99
N TYR A 66 2.65 -17.29 -12.88
CA TYR A 66 3.82 -16.49 -12.53
C TYR A 66 5.09 -16.79 -13.36
N SER A 67 5.03 -17.76 -14.26
CA SER A 67 6.03 -17.92 -15.33
C SER A 67 5.95 -16.82 -16.40
N LYS A 68 4.85 -16.05 -16.42
CA LYS A 68 4.65 -14.94 -17.34
C LYS A 68 4.89 -13.62 -16.63
N ILE A 69 5.75 -12.79 -17.19
CA ILE A 69 6.19 -11.52 -16.60
C ILE A 69 5.05 -10.51 -16.38
N ASN A 70 3.96 -10.59 -17.14
CA ASN A 70 2.81 -9.71 -17.00
C ASN A 70 1.99 -9.94 -15.71
N TYR A 71 2.17 -11.08 -15.03
CA TYR A 71 1.58 -11.29 -13.69
C TYR A 71 2.45 -10.76 -12.54
N TRP A 72 3.51 -10.01 -12.85
CA TRP A 72 4.30 -9.28 -11.88
C TRP A 72 4.06 -7.78 -12.04
N VAL A 73 3.75 -7.09 -10.96
CA VAL A 73 3.70 -5.62 -10.94
C VAL A 73 5.11 -5.07 -11.08
N GLU A 74 6.04 -5.64 -10.29
CA GLU A 74 7.47 -5.33 -10.33
C GLU A 74 8.29 -6.62 -10.38
N HIS A 75 9.28 -6.66 -11.23
CA HIS A 75 10.19 -7.79 -11.42
C HIS A 75 11.48 -7.28 -12.07
N PRO A 76 12.67 -7.77 -11.70
CA PRO A 76 13.93 -7.28 -12.27
C PRO A 76 14.06 -7.39 -13.80
N GLU A 77 13.32 -8.32 -14.42
CA GLU A 77 13.35 -8.53 -15.88
C GLU A 77 12.32 -7.68 -16.65
N LYS A 78 11.56 -6.81 -15.97
CA LYS A 78 10.63 -5.91 -16.67
C LYS A 78 11.40 -4.77 -17.34
N GLU A 79 10.96 -4.36 -18.52
CA GLU A 79 11.48 -3.20 -19.22
C GLU A 79 10.99 -1.88 -18.60
N ASN A 80 9.75 -1.86 -18.11
CA ASN A 80 9.12 -0.69 -17.51
C ASN A 80 8.87 -0.92 -16.03
N HIS A 81 9.50 -0.12 -15.19
CA HIS A 81 9.43 -0.19 -13.75
C HIS A 81 8.52 0.88 -13.17
N TYR A 82 7.76 0.52 -12.12
CA TYR A 82 7.01 1.47 -11.31
C TYR A 82 7.86 2.06 -10.18
N VAL A 83 8.83 1.29 -9.69
CA VAL A 83 9.75 1.76 -8.63
C VAL A 83 10.63 2.89 -9.14
N SER A 84 10.81 3.90 -8.32
CA SER A 84 11.62 5.07 -8.66
C SER A 84 12.19 5.74 -7.42
N LEU A 85 13.39 6.30 -7.53
CA LEU A 85 13.95 7.14 -6.49
C LEU A 85 13.22 8.49 -6.44
N PRO A 86 13.16 9.13 -5.24
CA PRO A 86 12.68 10.50 -5.13
C PRO A 86 13.48 11.46 -6.03
N LYS A 87 12.82 12.52 -6.50
CA LYS A 87 13.53 13.57 -7.28
C LYS A 87 14.68 14.13 -6.45
N ASN A 88 15.82 14.27 -7.09
CA ASN A 88 17.08 14.78 -6.48
C ASN A 88 17.68 13.86 -5.39
N TYR A 89 17.25 12.60 -5.31
CA TYR A 89 17.87 11.64 -4.43
C TYR A 89 19.25 11.25 -4.99
N THR A 90 20.29 11.52 -4.20
CA THR A 90 21.67 11.12 -4.50
C THR A 90 22.13 10.21 -3.38
N ASP A 91 22.03 8.91 -3.56
CA ASP A 91 22.53 7.92 -2.60
C ASP A 91 23.76 7.24 -3.16
N THR A 92 24.86 7.32 -2.43
CA THR A 92 26.10 6.60 -2.72
C THR A 92 25.97 5.09 -2.48
N LEU A 93 24.91 4.66 -1.77
CA LEU A 93 24.62 3.25 -1.49
C LEU A 93 23.75 2.58 -2.56
N TYR A 94 23.31 3.35 -3.59
CA TYR A 94 22.53 2.76 -4.68
C TYR A 94 23.36 1.72 -5.43
N ASN A 95 22.87 0.49 -5.46
CA ASN A 95 23.45 -0.61 -6.21
C ASN A 95 22.49 -1.05 -7.31
N SER A 96 22.92 -1.00 -8.58
CA SER A 96 22.14 -1.47 -9.72
C SER A 96 22.06 -3.00 -9.82
N SER A 97 22.86 -3.73 -9.04
CA SER A 97 22.88 -5.20 -9.00
C SER A 97 22.89 -5.70 -7.55
N PRO A 98 21.77 -5.56 -6.83
CA PRO A 98 21.71 -5.98 -5.45
C PRO A 98 21.91 -7.49 -5.27
N GLU A 99 22.60 -7.86 -4.17
CA GLU A 99 22.85 -9.26 -3.82
C GLU A 99 21.71 -9.91 -3.03
N MET A 100 20.71 -9.13 -2.65
CA MET A 100 19.53 -9.62 -1.95
C MET A 100 18.25 -9.32 -2.73
N ASP A 101 17.16 -9.98 -2.34
CA ASP A 101 15.86 -9.80 -2.94
C ASP A 101 14.85 -9.24 -1.93
N VAL A 102 13.78 -8.62 -2.39
CA VAL A 102 12.57 -8.37 -1.62
C VAL A 102 11.38 -8.97 -2.35
N PHE A 103 10.61 -9.78 -1.65
CA PHE A 103 9.29 -10.21 -2.10
C PHE A 103 8.26 -9.31 -1.45
N PHE A 104 7.63 -8.45 -2.26
CA PHE A 104 6.71 -7.41 -1.80
C PHE A 104 5.27 -7.75 -2.15
N ILE A 105 4.39 -7.80 -1.14
CA ILE A 105 2.95 -8.05 -1.31
C ILE A 105 2.20 -6.73 -1.08
N HIS A 106 1.61 -6.19 -2.15
CA HIS A 106 0.92 -4.91 -2.11
C HIS A 106 -0.42 -4.99 -1.32
N PRO A 107 -0.94 -3.87 -0.80
CA PRO A 107 -2.28 -3.80 -0.22
C PRO A 107 -3.36 -3.99 -1.28
N THR A 108 -4.61 -4.19 -0.85
CA THR A 108 -5.73 -4.08 -1.78
C THR A 108 -6.03 -2.62 -2.12
N LEU A 109 -6.32 -2.37 -3.39
CA LEU A 109 -6.95 -1.16 -3.89
C LEU A 109 -8.35 -1.46 -4.46
N TYR A 110 -8.83 -2.68 -4.29
CA TYR A 110 -10.13 -3.11 -4.78
C TYR A 110 -11.22 -2.71 -3.79
N PHE A 111 -11.62 -1.44 -3.88
CA PHE A 111 -12.65 -0.82 -3.04
C PHE A 111 -14.02 -0.81 -3.70
N LYS A 112 -14.07 -0.98 -5.02
CA LYS A 112 -15.28 -0.88 -5.84
C LYS A 112 -15.37 -2.05 -6.77
N GLY A 113 -16.53 -2.67 -6.81
CA GLY A 113 -16.80 -3.80 -7.68
C GLY A 113 -17.83 -4.76 -7.10
N ASN A 114 -18.29 -5.68 -7.93
CA ASN A 114 -19.33 -6.63 -7.56
C ASN A 114 -18.80 -8.04 -7.31
N ARG A 115 -17.48 -8.21 -7.24
CA ARG A 115 -16.83 -9.51 -6.99
C ARG A 115 -16.12 -9.47 -5.65
N TRP A 116 -15.95 -10.63 -5.02
CA TRP A 116 -15.19 -10.77 -3.79
C TRP A 116 -13.68 -10.69 -4.00
N ASN A 117 -13.21 -11.02 -5.21
CA ASN A 117 -11.82 -10.85 -5.62
C ASN A 117 -11.76 -10.06 -6.92
N ALA A 118 -10.75 -9.21 -7.04
CA ALA A 118 -10.46 -8.47 -8.26
C ALA A 118 -10.14 -9.41 -9.41
N ASP A 119 -10.52 -9.01 -10.61
CA ASP A 119 -10.04 -9.68 -11.82
C ASP A 119 -8.54 -9.42 -11.99
N ILE A 120 -7.77 -10.47 -12.19
CA ILE A 120 -6.31 -10.34 -12.38
C ILE A 120 -5.97 -9.55 -13.65
N ASN A 121 -6.89 -9.48 -14.59
CA ASN A 121 -6.74 -8.78 -15.86
C ASN A 121 -7.35 -7.37 -15.85
N ASP A 122 -7.75 -6.84 -14.69
CA ASP A 122 -8.18 -5.43 -14.58
C ASP A 122 -6.99 -4.48 -14.75
N GLU A 123 -6.79 -4.03 -15.99
CA GLU A 123 -5.66 -3.18 -16.36
C GLU A 123 -5.65 -1.84 -15.61
N ASN A 124 -6.84 -1.26 -15.31
CA ASN A 124 -6.92 0.02 -14.60
C ASN A 124 -6.48 -0.14 -13.15
N LEU A 125 -7.00 -1.17 -12.46
CA LEU A 125 -6.60 -1.49 -11.10
C LEU A 125 -5.12 -1.86 -11.02
N ASN A 126 -4.62 -2.67 -11.95
CA ASN A 126 -3.22 -3.07 -12.04
C ASN A 126 -2.29 -1.87 -12.24
N LYS A 127 -2.67 -0.92 -13.10
CA LYS A 127 -1.93 0.33 -13.30
C LYS A 127 -1.96 1.22 -12.06
N GLU A 128 -3.08 1.28 -11.36
CA GLU A 128 -3.20 2.05 -10.11
C GLU A 128 -2.30 1.46 -9.01
N ILE A 129 -2.25 0.13 -8.85
CA ILE A 129 -1.34 -0.55 -7.95
C ILE A 129 0.11 -0.14 -8.24
N GLY A 130 0.54 -0.20 -9.48
CA GLY A 130 1.88 0.20 -9.89
C GLY A 130 2.18 1.65 -9.55
N ASN A 131 1.32 2.58 -9.96
CA ASN A 131 1.54 4.02 -9.82
C ASN A 131 1.39 4.54 -8.38
N SER A 132 0.72 3.82 -7.51
CA SER A 132 0.52 4.21 -6.10
C SER A 132 1.30 3.34 -5.13
N THR A 133 0.91 2.07 -4.95
CA THR A 133 1.49 1.23 -3.90
C THR A 133 2.92 0.81 -4.18
N ILE A 134 3.22 0.34 -5.40
CA ILE A 134 4.59 -0.07 -5.75
C ILE A 134 5.50 1.15 -5.75
N LYS A 135 5.11 2.21 -6.43
CA LYS A 135 5.89 3.43 -6.50
C LYS A 135 6.18 4.05 -5.14
N ASN A 136 5.21 4.05 -4.21
CA ASN A 136 5.36 4.76 -2.94
C ASN A 136 5.80 3.85 -1.78
N GLN A 137 5.68 2.53 -1.91
CA GLN A 137 5.99 1.59 -0.83
C GLN A 137 7.15 0.66 -1.17
N ALA A 138 7.15 0.03 -2.36
CA ALA A 138 8.23 -0.88 -2.74
C ALA A 138 9.51 -0.13 -3.15
N SER A 139 9.42 1.11 -3.61
CA SER A 139 10.58 1.92 -4.01
C SER A 139 11.62 2.14 -2.90
N VAL A 140 11.22 1.97 -1.63
CA VAL A 140 12.17 2.06 -0.49
C VAL A 140 13.27 0.99 -0.56
N PHE A 141 13.03 -0.10 -1.27
CA PHE A 141 14.00 -1.18 -1.46
C PHE A 141 14.87 -1.02 -2.72
N LEU A 142 14.59 -0.01 -3.55
CA LEU A 142 15.32 0.21 -4.79
C LEU A 142 16.80 0.53 -4.50
N GLY A 143 17.69 -0.17 -5.20
CA GLY A 143 19.14 -0.06 -4.98
C GLY A 143 19.69 -0.90 -3.82
N ILE A 144 18.83 -1.48 -2.98
CA ILE A 144 19.23 -2.41 -1.89
C ILE A 144 18.84 -3.85 -2.19
N ALA A 145 17.73 -4.07 -2.88
CA ALA A 145 17.23 -5.39 -3.21
C ALA A 145 16.63 -5.47 -4.61
N ASN A 146 16.67 -6.63 -5.24
CA ASN A 146 15.86 -6.93 -6.41
C ASN A 146 14.40 -7.05 -5.99
N ILE A 147 13.49 -6.34 -6.63
CA ILE A 147 12.10 -6.25 -6.19
C ILE A 147 11.24 -7.22 -6.99
N TYR A 148 10.56 -8.13 -6.29
CA TYR A 148 9.57 -9.05 -6.82
C TYR A 148 8.21 -8.76 -6.19
N ALA A 149 7.28 -8.20 -6.95
CA ALA A 149 5.94 -7.91 -6.50
C ALA A 149 4.91 -8.51 -7.46
N PRO A 150 4.19 -9.56 -7.07
CA PRO A 150 3.19 -10.18 -7.93
C PRO A 150 1.91 -9.35 -8.02
N HIS A 151 1.20 -9.42 -9.16
CA HIS A 151 -0.24 -9.24 -9.19
C HIS A 151 -0.89 -10.48 -8.57
N TYR A 152 -1.98 -10.29 -7.84
CA TYR A 152 -2.79 -11.37 -7.28
C TYR A 152 -4.25 -10.94 -7.26
N ARG A 153 -5.18 -11.88 -7.26
CA ARG A 153 -6.62 -11.59 -7.18
C ARG A 153 -6.97 -11.07 -5.79
N GLN A 154 -6.59 -9.81 -5.54
CA GLN A 154 -6.77 -9.15 -4.26
C GLN A 154 -8.23 -9.18 -3.80
N MET A 155 -8.46 -9.44 -2.51
CA MET A 155 -9.82 -9.47 -2.00
C MET A 155 -10.40 -8.06 -1.89
N HIS A 156 -11.69 -7.92 -2.10
CA HIS A 156 -12.42 -6.69 -1.93
C HIS A 156 -12.34 -6.20 -0.47
N ILE A 157 -12.30 -4.89 -0.24
CA ILE A 157 -12.20 -4.33 1.12
C ILE A 157 -13.38 -4.77 2.00
N GLN A 158 -14.56 -5.04 1.42
CA GLN A 158 -15.73 -5.57 2.15
C GLN A 158 -15.45 -6.90 2.85
N SER A 159 -14.47 -7.67 2.37
CA SER A 159 -14.07 -8.96 2.97
C SER A 159 -13.66 -8.85 4.45
N TYR A 160 -13.24 -7.68 4.89
CA TYR A 160 -12.92 -7.43 6.31
C TYR A 160 -14.16 -7.25 7.19
N TYR A 161 -15.34 -7.05 6.60
CA TYR A 161 -16.61 -6.82 7.28
C TYR A 161 -17.61 -7.97 7.11
N ASP A 162 -17.27 -8.95 6.28
CA ASP A 162 -18.06 -10.16 6.02
C ASP A 162 -17.16 -11.38 6.18
N MET A 163 -17.23 -12.01 7.35
CA MET A 163 -16.32 -13.12 7.69
C MET A 163 -16.57 -14.37 6.84
N GLU A 164 -17.81 -14.64 6.43
CA GLU A 164 -18.14 -15.85 5.69
C GLU A 164 -17.57 -15.82 4.26
N ASN A 165 -17.88 -14.76 3.52
CA ASN A 165 -17.39 -14.56 2.15
C ASN A 165 -15.94 -14.10 2.13
N GLY A 166 -15.56 -13.27 3.09
CA GLY A 166 -14.24 -12.66 3.21
C GLY A 166 -13.12 -13.68 3.44
N LEU A 167 -13.35 -14.71 4.27
CA LEU A 167 -12.36 -15.77 4.47
C LEU A 167 -12.12 -16.57 3.19
N GLN A 168 -13.15 -16.87 2.40
CA GLN A 168 -13.02 -17.56 1.14
C GLN A 168 -12.26 -16.70 0.11
N ALA A 169 -12.57 -15.38 0.05
CA ALA A 169 -11.86 -14.44 -0.80
C ALA A 169 -10.38 -14.28 -0.39
N PHE A 170 -10.12 -14.30 0.91
CA PHE A 170 -8.75 -14.26 1.45
C PHE A 170 -7.97 -15.52 1.11
N ASP A 171 -8.59 -16.71 1.22
CA ASP A 171 -7.96 -17.98 0.87
C ASP A 171 -7.59 -18.02 -0.61
N LEU A 172 -8.45 -17.53 -1.48
CA LEU A 172 -8.18 -17.44 -2.91
C LEU A 172 -7.02 -16.48 -3.20
N ALA A 173 -7.05 -15.27 -2.65
CA ALA A 173 -5.98 -14.29 -2.81
C ALA A 173 -4.64 -14.82 -2.25
N PHE A 174 -4.68 -15.50 -1.11
CA PHE A 174 -3.50 -16.14 -0.53
C PHE A 174 -2.95 -17.27 -1.40
N SER A 175 -3.80 -18.02 -2.08
CA SER A 175 -3.34 -19.07 -2.99
C SER A 175 -2.50 -18.51 -4.13
N ASP A 176 -2.89 -17.35 -4.69
CA ASP A 176 -2.13 -16.66 -5.71
C ASP A 176 -0.78 -16.15 -5.16
N VAL A 177 -0.79 -15.49 -4.00
CA VAL A 177 0.43 -15.00 -3.34
C VAL A 177 1.40 -16.14 -3.05
N LYS A 178 0.89 -17.26 -2.54
CA LYS A 178 1.70 -18.46 -2.27
C LYS A 178 2.32 -19.03 -3.54
N ASN A 179 1.54 -19.14 -4.61
CA ASN A 179 2.02 -19.62 -5.90
C ASN A 179 3.09 -18.69 -6.50
N ALA A 180 2.89 -17.36 -6.37
CA ALA A 180 3.90 -16.37 -6.78
C ALA A 180 5.21 -16.52 -5.99
N PHE A 181 5.08 -16.67 -4.66
CA PHE A 181 6.26 -16.83 -3.80
C PHE A 181 7.01 -18.14 -4.10
N MET A 182 6.29 -19.24 -4.30
CA MET A 182 6.92 -20.52 -4.66
C MET A 182 7.61 -20.44 -6.02
N TYR A 183 6.97 -19.80 -7.02
CA TYR A 183 7.63 -19.55 -8.30
C TYR A 183 8.90 -18.72 -8.16
N TYR A 184 8.84 -17.60 -7.41
CA TYR A 184 10.00 -16.77 -7.10
C TYR A 184 11.10 -17.59 -6.44
N TRP A 185 10.78 -18.38 -5.42
CA TRP A 185 11.74 -19.21 -4.67
C TRP A 185 12.45 -20.21 -5.57
N GLU A 186 11.71 -20.90 -6.42
CA GLU A 186 12.23 -21.98 -7.26
C GLU A 186 12.99 -21.45 -8.49
N ASN A 187 12.59 -20.32 -9.05
CA ASN A 187 13.11 -19.86 -10.34
C ASN A 187 13.97 -18.59 -10.27
N ASN A 188 13.74 -17.72 -9.31
CA ASN A 188 14.36 -16.38 -9.28
C ASN A 188 15.34 -16.17 -8.12
N ASN A 189 15.07 -16.67 -6.91
CA ASN A 189 15.85 -16.39 -5.71
C ASN A 189 17.31 -16.87 -5.81
N LYS A 190 17.55 -18.06 -6.37
CA LYS A 190 18.91 -18.61 -6.60
C LYS A 190 19.80 -18.60 -5.36
N GLY A 191 19.21 -18.81 -4.16
CA GLY A 191 19.92 -18.86 -2.90
C GLY A 191 20.32 -17.51 -2.30
N LYS A 192 19.79 -16.40 -2.82
CA LYS A 192 19.99 -15.07 -2.24
C LYS A 192 19.22 -14.91 -0.93
N LYS A 193 19.76 -14.09 -0.04
CA LYS A 193 19.01 -13.59 1.12
C LYS A 193 17.84 -12.75 0.66
N PHE A 194 16.74 -12.77 1.42
CA PHE A 194 15.57 -12.02 1.04
C PHE A 194 14.85 -11.36 2.22
N ILE A 195 14.13 -10.29 1.89
CA ILE A 195 13.18 -9.60 2.75
C ILE A 195 11.78 -10.01 2.32
N LEU A 196 10.91 -10.32 3.26
CA LEU A 196 9.48 -10.42 3.01
C LEU A 196 8.84 -9.10 3.44
N ALA A 197 8.19 -8.40 2.53
CA ALA A 197 7.54 -7.12 2.83
C ALA A 197 6.09 -7.12 2.36
N GLY A 198 5.21 -6.46 3.11
CA GLY A 198 3.81 -6.28 2.72
C GLY A 198 3.22 -5.06 3.42
N HIS A 199 2.04 -4.62 2.96
CA HIS A 199 1.29 -3.56 3.61
C HIS A 199 -0.21 -3.91 3.63
N SER A 200 -0.89 -3.64 4.76
CA SER A 200 -2.34 -3.86 4.90
C SER A 200 -2.73 -5.31 4.55
N GLN A 201 -3.57 -5.55 3.54
CA GLN A 201 -3.90 -6.91 3.07
C GLN A 201 -2.64 -7.72 2.73
N GLY A 202 -1.62 -7.08 2.12
CA GLY A 202 -0.34 -7.72 1.85
C GLY A 202 0.37 -8.16 3.13
N THR A 203 0.21 -7.45 4.24
CA THR A 203 0.72 -7.86 5.55
C THR A 203 0.02 -9.12 6.06
N ASN A 204 -1.31 -9.23 5.91
CA ASN A 204 -2.03 -10.46 6.29
C ASN A 204 -1.56 -11.68 5.47
N HIS A 205 -1.35 -11.49 4.17
CA HIS A 205 -0.79 -12.54 3.32
C HIS A 205 0.65 -12.88 3.69
N SER A 206 1.48 -11.88 4.02
CA SER A 206 2.86 -12.08 4.48
C SER A 206 2.91 -12.87 5.79
N GLU A 207 2.05 -12.53 6.75
CA GLU A 207 1.93 -13.26 8.02
C GLU A 207 1.58 -14.73 7.77
N ARG A 208 0.61 -15.00 6.91
CA ARG A 208 0.20 -16.35 6.57
C ARG A 208 1.30 -17.12 5.82
N LEU A 209 1.99 -16.45 4.90
CA LEU A 209 3.12 -17.03 4.15
C LEU A 209 4.28 -17.41 5.09
N LEU A 210 4.58 -16.57 6.09
CA LEU A 210 5.53 -16.90 7.14
C LEU A 210 5.12 -18.17 7.88
N LYS A 211 3.89 -18.21 8.39
CA LYS A 211 3.39 -19.33 9.22
C LYS A 211 3.25 -20.65 8.46
N GLU A 212 2.80 -20.61 7.21
CA GLU A 212 2.47 -21.82 6.47
C GLU A 212 3.60 -22.34 5.59
N VAL A 213 4.53 -21.48 5.17
CA VAL A 213 5.54 -21.81 4.17
C VAL A 213 6.95 -21.54 4.69
N ILE A 214 7.29 -20.27 4.95
CA ILE A 214 8.68 -19.84 5.12
C ILE A 214 9.28 -20.43 6.40
N LEU A 215 8.61 -20.30 7.55
CA LEU A 215 9.11 -20.78 8.85
C LEU A 215 9.10 -22.31 8.99
N LYS A 216 8.38 -23.01 8.10
CA LYS A 216 8.37 -24.49 8.04
C LYS A 216 9.46 -25.06 7.12
N ASN A 217 10.19 -24.21 6.39
CA ASN A 217 11.25 -24.63 5.47
C ASN A 217 12.58 -24.05 5.94
N ASP A 218 13.51 -24.91 6.35
CA ASP A 218 14.79 -24.50 6.92
C ASP A 218 15.64 -23.66 5.96
N SER A 219 15.59 -23.95 4.67
CA SER A 219 16.33 -23.19 3.65
C SER A 219 15.74 -21.77 3.49
N MET A 220 14.41 -21.64 3.44
CA MET A 220 13.74 -20.34 3.38
C MET A 220 13.99 -19.53 4.65
N LYS A 221 13.82 -20.15 5.81
CA LYS A 221 14.05 -19.53 7.12
C LYS A 221 15.48 -19.01 7.25
N LYS A 222 16.48 -19.77 6.78
CA LYS A 222 17.89 -19.36 6.82
C LYS A 222 18.20 -18.15 5.94
N LEU A 223 17.49 -17.99 4.83
CA LEU A 223 17.71 -16.91 3.87
C LEU A 223 16.81 -15.70 4.13
N LEU A 224 15.74 -15.82 4.93
CA LEU A 224 14.92 -14.69 5.36
C LEU A 224 15.71 -13.83 6.34
N ILE A 225 15.96 -12.57 5.98
CA ILE A 225 16.72 -11.66 6.86
C ILE A 225 15.84 -10.68 7.62
N LEU A 226 14.69 -10.31 7.06
CA LEU A 226 13.77 -9.36 7.67
C LEU A 226 12.34 -9.58 7.13
N SER A 227 11.34 -9.41 8.01
CA SER A 227 9.95 -9.30 7.60
C SER A 227 9.41 -7.91 7.94
N TYR A 228 8.88 -7.19 6.94
CA TYR A 228 8.41 -5.82 7.04
C TYR A 228 6.89 -5.80 6.88
N LEU A 229 6.14 -5.69 7.99
CA LEU A 229 4.73 -6.04 8.11
C LEU A 229 3.85 -4.90 8.66
N PRO A 230 3.88 -3.68 8.08
CA PRO A 230 3.06 -2.56 8.54
C PRO A 230 1.57 -2.69 8.15
N GLY A 231 0.73 -1.96 8.88
CA GLY A 231 -0.68 -1.70 8.54
C GLY A 231 -1.68 -2.65 9.17
N MET A 232 -1.27 -3.83 9.64
CA MET A 232 -2.16 -4.81 10.28
C MET A 232 -1.60 -5.22 11.65
N PRO A 233 -2.48 -5.67 12.59
CA PRO A 233 -2.03 -6.17 13.89
C PRO A 233 -1.37 -7.53 13.70
N ILE A 234 -0.07 -7.63 14.02
CA ILE A 234 0.68 -8.87 13.96
C ILE A 234 0.87 -9.42 15.36
N LYS A 235 0.38 -10.63 15.57
CA LYS A 235 0.64 -11.39 16.80
C LYS A 235 2.02 -12.03 16.69
N GLN A 236 2.66 -12.25 17.84
CA GLN A 236 3.98 -12.85 17.88
C GLN A 236 4.02 -14.21 17.17
N PHE A 237 5.10 -14.47 16.44
CA PHE A 237 5.38 -15.75 15.79
C PHE A 237 6.03 -16.77 16.75
N HIS A 238 5.80 -16.61 18.06
CA HIS A 238 6.45 -17.38 19.10
C HIS A 238 7.98 -17.25 19.03
N LYS A 239 8.70 -18.35 19.23
CA LYS A 239 10.17 -18.34 19.27
C LYS A 239 10.84 -18.37 17.89
N GLU A 240 10.07 -18.55 16.83
CA GLU A 240 10.60 -18.74 15.48
C GLU A 240 11.03 -17.44 14.80
N LEU A 241 10.30 -16.37 15.08
CA LEU A 241 10.57 -15.04 14.55
C LEU A 241 10.12 -14.00 15.58
N THR A 242 11.04 -13.19 16.08
CA THR A 242 10.78 -12.19 17.13
C THR A 242 10.68 -10.79 16.55
N PRO A 243 9.99 -9.85 17.23
CA PRO A 243 10.07 -8.45 16.87
C PRO A 243 11.52 -7.96 16.89
N CYS A 244 11.86 -7.05 15.96
CA CYS A 244 13.17 -6.42 15.96
C CYS A 244 13.32 -5.47 17.15
N SER A 245 14.47 -5.46 17.80
CA SER A 245 14.77 -4.60 18.96
C SER A 245 15.95 -3.65 18.73
N SER A 246 16.57 -3.70 17.55
CA SER A 246 17.66 -2.80 17.18
C SER A 246 17.83 -2.71 15.66
N PRO A 247 18.46 -1.63 15.14
CA PRO A 247 18.62 -1.42 13.68
C PRO A 247 19.49 -2.49 12.99
N ASN A 248 20.36 -3.17 13.73
CA ASN A 248 21.29 -4.16 13.17
C ASN A 248 20.81 -5.60 13.34
N GLN A 249 19.62 -5.80 13.91
CA GLN A 249 19.09 -7.14 14.13
C GLN A 249 18.57 -7.72 12.81
N LEU A 250 18.97 -8.96 12.54
CA LEU A 250 18.47 -9.78 11.43
C LEU A 250 17.59 -10.91 11.96
N ASN A 251 16.89 -11.59 11.08
CA ASN A 251 15.97 -12.69 11.39
C ASN A 251 14.88 -12.25 12.40
N CYS A 252 14.31 -11.08 12.19
CA CYS A 252 13.26 -10.50 13.01
C CYS A 252 12.17 -9.88 12.15
N PHE A 253 11.10 -9.38 12.73
CA PHE A 253 10.07 -8.66 11.99
C PHE A 253 9.79 -7.28 12.58
N LEU A 254 9.38 -6.36 11.70
CA LEU A 254 8.88 -5.04 12.01
C LEU A 254 7.38 -5.00 11.74
N SER A 255 6.61 -4.47 12.67
CA SER A 255 5.17 -4.26 12.49
C SER A 255 4.73 -3.01 13.24
N TRP A 256 3.91 -2.20 12.60
CA TRP A 256 3.25 -1.04 13.22
C TRP A 256 1.99 -0.68 12.46
N ARG A 257 1.15 0.13 13.09
CA ARG A 257 -0.02 0.77 12.48
C ARG A 257 0.09 2.27 12.65
N THR A 258 -0.25 3.03 11.61
CA THR A 258 -0.22 4.50 11.63
C THR A 258 -1.63 5.05 11.68
N LEU A 259 -1.89 5.92 12.63
CA LEU A 259 -3.17 6.59 12.83
C LEU A 259 -2.96 8.09 12.85
N ALA A 260 -4.02 8.86 12.56
CA ALA A 260 -4.00 10.28 12.80
C ALA A 260 -3.90 10.56 14.31
N GLU A 261 -3.21 11.62 14.67
CA GLU A 261 -3.09 12.05 16.07
C GLU A 261 -4.47 12.25 16.69
N GLY A 262 -4.67 11.69 17.87
CA GLY A 262 -5.94 11.75 18.61
C GLY A 262 -7.05 10.84 18.07
N TYR A 263 -6.82 10.10 16.98
CA TYR A 263 -7.79 9.16 16.43
C TYR A 263 -7.38 7.72 16.71
N PHE A 264 -8.30 6.97 17.32
CA PHE A 264 -8.15 5.54 17.54
C PHE A 264 -9.44 4.82 17.12
N PRO A 265 -9.41 3.91 16.12
CA PRO A 265 -10.58 3.17 15.71
C PRO A 265 -11.11 2.28 16.85
N LYS A 266 -12.42 2.38 17.13
CA LYS A 266 -13.05 1.65 18.25
C LYS A 266 -12.96 0.13 18.13
N ASP A 267 -12.96 -0.36 16.88
CA ASP A 267 -13.01 -1.78 16.56
C ASP A 267 -11.61 -2.38 16.28
N TRP A 268 -10.55 -1.59 16.52
CA TRP A 268 -9.20 -2.11 16.34
C TRP A 268 -8.75 -2.90 17.56
N GLU A 269 -8.31 -4.12 17.31
CA GLU A 269 -7.74 -4.96 18.36
C GLU A 269 -6.49 -4.29 18.96
N VAL A 270 -6.52 -4.11 20.27
CA VAL A 270 -5.38 -3.69 21.09
C VAL A 270 -5.15 -4.76 22.13
N SER A 271 -3.97 -5.34 22.14
CA SER A 271 -3.63 -6.38 23.10
C SER A 271 -2.10 -6.43 23.24
N ASP A 272 -1.61 -6.81 24.41
CA ASP A 272 -0.19 -7.00 24.69
C ASP A 272 0.44 -8.10 23.82
N SER A 273 -0.39 -8.92 23.16
CA SER A 273 0.08 -9.92 22.21
C SER A 273 0.38 -9.36 20.82
N ILE A 274 -0.02 -8.11 20.53
CA ILE A 274 0.25 -7.46 19.25
C ILE A 274 1.58 -6.76 19.31
N SER A 275 2.46 -7.13 18.39
CA SER A 275 3.77 -6.51 18.28
C SER A 275 3.68 -5.16 17.57
N CYS A 276 4.32 -4.16 18.17
CA CYS A 276 4.51 -2.85 17.56
C CYS A 276 5.99 -2.46 17.73
N VAL A 277 6.67 -2.23 16.62
CA VAL A 277 8.07 -1.80 16.63
C VAL A 277 8.18 -0.54 15.80
N ASN A 278 8.55 0.56 16.43
CA ASN A 278 8.88 1.78 15.71
C ASN A 278 10.27 1.62 15.05
N PRO A 279 10.38 1.62 13.70
CA PRO A 279 11.66 1.39 13.03
C PRO A 279 12.66 2.56 13.15
N ILE A 280 12.27 3.66 13.81
CA ILE A 280 13.13 4.81 14.06
C ILE A 280 13.73 4.71 15.47
N SER A 281 12.89 4.48 16.49
CA SER A 281 13.31 4.42 17.90
C SER A 281 13.64 3.01 18.39
N TRP A 282 13.16 1.99 17.72
CA TRP A 282 13.30 0.55 18.07
C TRP A 282 12.63 0.18 19.42
N GLN A 283 11.60 0.93 19.77
CA GLN A 283 10.80 0.75 20.99
C GLN A 283 9.36 0.43 20.64
#